data_fd0f4c7ec2fc2060c9bf816d7cba49bc
#
_entry.id   fd0f4c7ec2fc2060c9bf816d7cba49bc
#
_cell.length_a   1.000
_cell.length_b   1.000
_cell.length_c   1.000
_cell.angle_alpha   90.00
_cell.angle_beta   90.00
_cell.angle_gamma   90.00
#
_symmetry.space_group_name_H-M   'P 1'
#
loop_
_entity.id
_entity.type
_entity.pdbx_description
1 polymer ?
#
loop_
_entity_poly.entity_id
_entity_poly.type
_entity_poly.pdbx_seq_one_letter_code
_entity_poly.pdbx_strand_id
1 'polypeptide(L)'
;MRVTLLIAWREYMENVKTKGFWIGVLLVPIVFFLIFHVSSRLATATPTRYYLLIDQSGDYAAAVETAIRREHQRRIMQDFMRYLQENRIAADAASFRTEPASQLNLLLDNFDNDEVTALDQWLTNGGLEYALTMAQPYLRDDAPAFTEPRPQFVAATLPPEVDPEADPQTIVEQLRPYLNGERRINAAGDSASLFALVLIPGDVNQDI
;
A
#
# COMPACT_ATOMS: atom_id res chain seq x y z
N MET A 1 12.35 -46.66 -36.29
CA MET A 1 11.68 -45.85 -35.24
C MET A 1 11.60 -46.51 -33.86
N ARG A 2 11.30 -47.82 -33.73
CA ARG A 2 11.21 -48.50 -32.41
C ARG A 2 12.55 -48.54 -31.63
N VAL A 3 13.68 -48.74 -32.31
CA VAL A 3 14.99 -48.84 -31.67
C VAL A 3 15.46 -47.51 -31.09
N THR A 4 15.23 -46.39 -31.80
CA THR A 4 15.58 -45.03 -31.33
C THR A 4 14.80 -44.66 -30.08
N LEU A 5 13.53 -45.04 -30.01
CA LEU A 5 12.68 -44.80 -28.86
C LEU A 5 13.11 -45.59 -27.62
N LEU A 6 13.60 -46.81 -27.82
CA LEU A 6 14.13 -47.67 -26.73
C LEU A 6 15.45 -47.12 -26.16
N ILE A 7 16.31 -46.59 -27.03
CA ILE A 7 17.58 -45.98 -26.58
C ILE A 7 17.28 -44.68 -25.80
N ALA A 8 16.42 -43.81 -26.33
CA ALA A 8 15.99 -42.58 -25.67
C ALA A 8 15.35 -42.85 -24.31
N TRP A 9 14.50 -43.89 -24.23
CA TRP A 9 13.87 -44.30 -22.96
C TRP A 9 14.87 -44.79 -21.93
N ARG A 10 15.88 -45.53 -22.35
CA ARG A 10 16.95 -46.03 -21.47
C ARG A 10 17.78 -44.87 -20.92
N GLU A 11 18.22 -43.95 -21.79
CA GLU A 11 18.99 -42.77 -21.38
C GLU A 11 18.16 -41.85 -20.47
N TYR A 12 16.87 -41.66 -20.76
CA TYR A 12 15.96 -40.91 -19.87
C TYR A 12 15.86 -41.54 -18.49
N MET A 13 15.69 -42.86 -18.42
CA MET A 13 15.59 -43.58 -17.15
C MET A 13 16.90 -43.56 -16.34
N GLU A 14 18.05 -43.56 -17.00
CA GLU A 14 19.34 -43.38 -16.32
C GLU A 14 19.48 -42.00 -15.71
N ASN A 15 19.05 -40.94 -16.41
CA ASN A 15 19.07 -39.59 -15.89
C ASN A 15 18.07 -39.38 -14.74
N VAL A 16 16.84 -39.90 -14.84
CA VAL A 16 15.80 -39.81 -13.78
C VAL A 16 16.22 -40.49 -12.49
N LYS A 17 17.10 -41.52 -12.55
CA LYS A 17 17.63 -42.18 -11.35
C LYS A 17 18.72 -41.37 -10.64
N THR A 18 19.23 -40.31 -11.25
CA THR A 18 20.27 -39.49 -10.63
C THR A 18 19.69 -38.50 -9.63
N LYS A 19 20.35 -38.31 -8.49
CA LYS A 19 19.95 -37.30 -7.49
C LYS A 19 19.97 -35.90 -8.08
N GLY A 20 20.89 -35.63 -9.01
CA GLY A 20 21.01 -34.33 -9.69
C GLY A 20 19.77 -33.95 -10.51
N PHE A 21 19.16 -34.93 -11.19
CA PHE A 21 17.92 -34.72 -11.95
C PHE A 21 16.79 -34.22 -11.03
N TRP A 22 16.57 -34.88 -9.91
CA TRP A 22 15.50 -34.49 -8.97
C TRP A 22 15.76 -33.17 -8.29
N ILE A 23 17.03 -32.87 -7.99
CA ILE A 23 17.40 -31.54 -7.48
C ILE A 23 17.04 -30.47 -8.51
N GLY A 24 17.35 -30.63 -9.79
CA GLY A 24 17.03 -29.69 -10.84
C GLY A 24 15.52 -29.53 -11.06
N VAL A 25 14.79 -30.64 -11.09
CA VAL A 25 13.32 -30.62 -11.32
C VAL A 25 12.55 -30.02 -10.13
N LEU A 26 12.99 -30.29 -8.89
CA LEU A 26 12.32 -29.78 -7.68
C LEU A 26 12.75 -28.36 -7.32
N LEU A 27 13.99 -27.99 -7.63
CA LEU A 27 14.52 -26.66 -7.28
C LEU A 27 13.73 -25.53 -7.97
N VAL A 28 13.36 -25.72 -9.23
CA VAL A 28 12.61 -24.70 -10.00
C VAL A 28 11.27 -24.40 -9.35
N PRO A 29 10.36 -25.35 -9.11
CA PRO A 29 9.08 -25.06 -8.46
C PRO A 29 9.24 -24.55 -7.02
N ILE A 30 10.24 -25.02 -6.27
CA ILE A 30 10.52 -24.53 -4.92
C ILE A 30 10.95 -23.06 -4.95
N VAL A 31 11.85 -22.69 -5.86
CA VAL A 31 12.28 -21.29 -6.01
C VAL A 31 11.13 -20.40 -6.45
N PHE A 32 10.29 -20.84 -7.40
CA PHE A 32 9.09 -20.11 -7.80
C PHE A 32 8.10 -19.93 -6.64
N PHE A 33 7.87 -20.99 -5.86
CA PHE A 33 7.01 -20.92 -4.68
C PHE A 33 7.56 -19.97 -3.62
N LEU A 34 8.88 -20.00 -3.36
CA LEU A 34 9.52 -19.08 -2.43
C LEU A 34 9.44 -17.63 -2.92
N ILE A 35 9.74 -17.37 -4.21
CA ILE A 35 9.66 -16.03 -4.78
C ILE A 35 8.22 -15.51 -4.67
N PHE A 36 7.23 -16.32 -5.02
CA PHE A 36 5.82 -15.92 -4.95
C PHE A 36 5.38 -15.63 -3.51
N HIS A 37 5.75 -16.50 -2.58
CA HIS A 37 5.37 -16.36 -1.16
C HIS A 37 6.08 -15.19 -0.47
N VAL A 38 7.36 -14.98 -0.77
CA VAL A 38 8.13 -13.85 -0.23
C VAL A 38 7.67 -12.54 -0.85
N SER A 39 7.43 -12.50 -2.17
CA SER A 39 6.96 -11.30 -2.85
C SER A 39 5.58 -10.86 -2.37
N SER A 40 4.66 -11.79 -2.10
CA SER A 40 3.33 -11.46 -1.56
C SER A 40 3.40 -10.86 -0.14
N ARG A 41 4.37 -11.28 0.66
CA ARG A 41 4.61 -10.72 2.01
C ARG A 41 5.32 -9.37 1.98
N LEU A 42 6.24 -9.17 1.04
CA LEU A 42 6.97 -7.91 0.88
C LEU A 42 6.11 -6.81 0.24
N ALA A 43 5.18 -7.17 -0.64
CA ALA A 43 4.25 -6.22 -1.27
C ALA A 43 3.33 -5.52 -0.26
N THR A 44 3.03 -6.16 0.87
CA THR A 44 2.23 -5.57 1.96
C THR A 44 3.01 -4.66 2.90
N ALA A 45 4.33 -4.66 2.83
CA ALA A 45 5.21 -3.88 3.70
C ALA A 45 5.75 -2.63 2.97
N THR A 46 4.87 -1.78 2.44
CA THR A 46 5.32 -0.46 1.96
C THR A 46 5.86 0.31 3.17
N PRO A 47 7.17 0.64 3.21
CA PRO A 47 7.72 1.37 4.34
C PRO A 47 7.09 2.76 4.41
N THR A 48 6.73 3.19 5.61
CA THR A 48 6.32 4.57 5.86
C THR A 48 7.47 5.51 5.52
N ARG A 49 7.18 6.54 4.74
CA ARG A 49 8.13 7.58 4.33
C ARG A 49 7.84 8.85 5.11
N TYR A 50 8.87 9.44 5.66
CA TYR A 50 8.74 10.65 6.44
C TYR A 50 9.11 11.85 5.58
N TYR A 51 8.24 12.85 5.55
CA TYR A 51 8.45 14.08 4.80
C TYR A 51 8.39 15.29 5.72
N LEU A 52 9.06 16.36 5.32
CA LEU A 52 8.96 17.65 5.96
C LEU A 52 8.25 18.62 5.01
N LEU A 53 7.26 19.33 5.53
CA LEU A 53 6.53 20.36 4.80
C LEU A 53 6.82 21.71 5.44
N ILE A 54 7.35 22.63 4.66
CA ILE A 54 7.55 24.02 5.02
C ILE A 54 6.78 24.87 4.00
N ASP A 55 5.76 25.56 4.45
CA ASP A 55 4.92 26.44 3.63
C ASP A 55 5.09 27.89 4.09
N GLN A 56 5.93 28.63 3.39
CA GLN A 56 6.19 30.05 3.66
C GLN A 56 5.06 30.95 3.12
N SER A 57 4.21 30.44 2.22
CA SER A 57 3.03 31.17 1.73
C SER A 57 1.88 31.14 2.74
N GLY A 58 1.80 30.08 3.56
CA GLY A 58 0.72 29.86 4.52
C GLY A 58 -0.58 29.31 3.93
N ASP A 59 -0.66 29.15 2.60
CA ASP A 59 -1.93 28.84 1.90
C ASP A 59 -2.07 27.36 1.52
N TYR A 60 -0.96 26.61 1.41
CA TYR A 60 -0.96 25.28 0.79
C TYR A 60 -0.76 24.11 1.76
N ALA A 61 -0.24 24.36 2.97
CA ALA A 61 0.04 23.28 3.93
C ALA A 61 -1.20 22.41 4.21
N ALA A 62 -2.35 23.05 4.47
CA ALA A 62 -3.60 22.37 4.76
C ALA A 62 -4.11 21.56 3.55
N ALA A 63 -3.89 22.04 2.32
CA ALA A 63 -4.26 21.34 1.10
C ALA A 63 -3.40 20.11 0.88
N VAL A 64 -2.08 20.21 1.09
CA VAL A 64 -1.14 19.08 1.00
C VAL A 64 -1.48 18.00 2.04
N GLU A 65 -1.69 18.38 3.29
CA GLU A 65 -2.05 17.43 4.36
C GLU A 65 -3.39 16.74 4.07
N THR A 66 -4.36 17.50 3.53
CA THR A 66 -5.66 16.93 3.14
C THR A 66 -5.52 15.96 1.99
N ALA A 67 -4.70 16.26 0.98
CA ALA A 67 -4.43 15.35 -0.14
C ALA A 67 -3.77 14.06 0.33
N ILE A 68 -2.77 14.14 1.21
CA ILE A 68 -2.08 12.96 1.77
C ILE A 68 -3.05 12.10 2.59
N ARG A 69 -3.88 12.72 3.42
CA ARG A 69 -4.90 12.02 4.22
C ARG A 69 -5.93 11.34 3.34
N ARG A 70 -6.40 12.02 2.28
CA ARG A 70 -7.36 11.47 1.30
C ARG A 70 -6.76 10.27 0.56
N GLU A 71 -5.49 10.35 0.17
CA GLU A 71 -4.77 9.25 -0.46
C GLU A 71 -4.63 8.04 0.49
N HIS A 72 -4.37 8.27 1.77
CA HIS A 72 -4.34 7.20 2.75
C HIS A 72 -5.71 6.53 2.90
N GLN A 73 -6.79 7.30 3.00
CA GLN A 73 -8.15 6.77 3.06
C GLN A 73 -8.53 5.98 1.81
N ARG A 74 -8.09 6.44 0.63
CA ARG A 74 -8.26 5.70 -0.62
C ARG A 74 -7.62 4.32 -0.57
N ARG A 75 -6.42 4.22 -0.02
CA ARG A 75 -5.72 2.92 0.17
C ARG A 75 -6.42 2.01 1.15
N ILE A 76 -6.88 2.56 2.28
CA ILE A 76 -7.66 1.78 3.26
C ILE A 76 -8.89 1.20 2.57
N MET A 77 -9.62 2.01 1.81
CA MET A 77 -10.79 1.57 1.05
C MET A 77 -10.44 0.47 0.04
N GLN A 78 -9.36 0.63 -0.76
CA GLN A 78 -8.91 -0.36 -1.74
C GLN A 78 -8.53 -1.69 -1.08
N ASP A 79 -7.76 -1.65 0.01
CA ASP A 79 -7.34 -2.86 0.73
C ASP A 79 -8.53 -3.52 1.42
N PHE A 80 -9.49 -2.75 1.92
CA PHE A 80 -10.73 -3.27 2.49
C PHE A 80 -11.59 -3.96 1.41
N MET A 81 -11.72 -3.38 0.21
CA MET A 81 -12.44 -4.00 -0.88
C MET A 81 -11.82 -5.35 -1.30
N ARG A 82 -10.49 -5.41 -1.36
CA ARG A 82 -9.77 -6.67 -1.61
C ARG A 82 -10.03 -7.69 -0.51
N TYR A 83 -9.95 -7.26 0.76
CA TYR A 83 -10.25 -8.09 1.91
C TYR A 83 -11.67 -8.68 1.84
N LEU A 84 -12.68 -7.88 1.48
CA LEU A 84 -14.06 -8.33 1.29
C LEU A 84 -14.17 -9.37 0.16
N GLN A 85 -13.52 -9.14 -0.98
CA GLN A 85 -13.53 -10.08 -2.10
C GLN A 85 -12.97 -11.45 -1.71
N GLU A 86 -11.94 -11.48 -0.88
CA GLU A 86 -11.26 -12.70 -0.44
C GLU A 86 -12.00 -13.43 0.69
N ASN A 87 -12.72 -12.69 1.55
CA ASN A 87 -13.24 -13.22 2.82
C ASN A 87 -14.78 -13.24 2.92
N ARG A 88 -15.50 -12.81 1.88
CA ARG A 88 -16.96 -12.87 1.89
C ARG A 88 -17.47 -14.30 1.83
N ILE A 89 -18.63 -14.54 2.44
CA ILE A 89 -19.40 -15.76 2.27
C ILE A 89 -19.80 -15.86 0.78
N ALA A 90 -19.59 -17.03 0.15
CA ALA A 90 -20.11 -17.31 -1.19
C ALA A 90 -21.63 -17.45 -1.08
N ALA A 91 -22.34 -16.33 -1.04
CA ALA A 91 -23.80 -16.33 -0.99
C ALA A 91 -24.36 -16.21 -2.41
N ASP A 92 -25.46 -16.93 -2.66
CA ASP A 92 -26.25 -16.75 -3.88
C ASP A 92 -26.58 -15.26 -4.07
N ALA A 93 -26.41 -14.75 -5.28
CA ALA A 93 -26.63 -13.35 -5.65
C ALA A 93 -28.02 -12.79 -5.25
N ALA A 94 -28.96 -13.64 -4.85
CA ALA A 94 -30.27 -13.28 -4.35
C ALA A 94 -30.27 -12.72 -2.91
N SER A 95 -29.32 -13.15 -2.08
CA SER A 95 -29.24 -12.73 -0.64
C SER A 95 -28.72 -11.31 -0.48
N PHE A 96 -28.00 -10.78 -1.47
CA PHE A 96 -27.41 -9.44 -1.47
C PHE A 96 -28.37 -8.30 -1.87
N ARG A 97 -29.64 -8.59 -2.09
CA ARG A 97 -30.66 -7.59 -2.45
C ARG A 97 -31.39 -6.98 -1.27
N THR A 98 -31.07 -7.42 -0.05
CA THR A 98 -31.69 -6.91 1.18
C THR A 98 -30.89 -5.70 1.68
N GLU A 99 -31.58 -4.72 2.23
CA GLU A 99 -31.02 -3.47 2.78
C GLU A 99 -29.74 -3.64 3.59
N PRO A 100 -28.90 -3.56 4.11
CA PRO A 100 -27.51 -3.14 4.20
C PRO A 100 -26.59 -3.77 3.13
N ALA A 101 -26.91 -4.93 2.59
CA ALA A 101 -26.11 -5.53 1.51
C ALA A 101 -26.17 -4.75 0.20
N SER A 102 -27.28 -4.05 -0.06
CA SER A 102 -27.39 -3.17 -1.23
C SER A 102 -26.43 -1.98 -1.16
N GLN A 103 -26.18 -1.44 0.05
CA GLN A 103 -25.22 -0.35 0.25
C GLN A 103 -23.77 -0.82 0.07
N LEU A 104 -23.45 -2.02 0.54
CA LEU A 104 -22.13 -2.61 0.30
C LEU A 104 -21.91 -2.91 -1.18
N ASN A 105 -22.93 -3.42 -1.89
CA ASN A 105 -22.84 -3.63 -3.32
C ASN A 105 -22.75 -2.32 -4.11
N LEU A 106 -23.45 -1.27 -3.69
CA LEU A 106 -23.32 0.05 -4.29
C LEU A 106 -21.90 0.63 -4.09
N LEU A 107 -21.28 0.39 -2.95
CA LEU A 107 -19.87 0.76 -2.72
C LEU A 107 -18.94 -0.04 -3.64
N LEU A 108 -19.15 -1.34 -3.79
CA LEU A 108 -18.36 -2.20 -4.68
C LEU A 108 -18.56 -1.83 -6.16
N ASP A 109 -19.79 -1.62 -6.59
CA ASP A 109 -20.12 -1.24 -7.97
C ASP A 109 -19.60 0.16 -8.32
N ASN A 110 -19.69 1.12 -7.38
CA ASN A 110 -19.16 2.47 -7.57
C ASN A 110 -17.63 2.47 -7.60
N PHE A 111 -17.00 1.62 -6.79
CA PHE A 111 -15.53 1.48 -6.79
C PHE A 111 -15.00 1.02 -8.14
N ASP A 112 -15.68 0.08 -8.78
CA ASP A 112 -15.29 -0.45 -10.10
C ASP A 112 -15.54 0.57 -11.23
N ASN A 113 -16.51 1.49 -11.08
CA ASN A 113 -16.94 2.40 -12.13
C ASN A 113 -16.44 3.86 -11.92
N ASP A 114 -16.38 4.35 -10.67
CA ASP A 114 -15.97 5.71 -10.31
C ASP A 114 -15.35 5.76 -8.92
N GLU A 115 -14.04 5.59 -8.86
CA GLU A 115 -13.26 5.58 -7.61
C GLU A 115 -13.38 6.89 -6.81
N VAL A 116 -13.54 8.03 -7.49
CA VAL A 116 -13.65 9.35 -6.82
C VAL A 116 -14.95 9.44 -6.05
N THR A 117 -16.07 9.08 -6.69
CA THR A 117 -17.39 9.06 -6.06
C THR A 117 -17.45 8.02 -4.94
N ALA A 118 -16.82 6.85 -5.11
CA ALA A 118 -16.74 5.82 -4.09
C ALA A 118 -15.98 6.31 -2.86
N LEU A 119 -14.86 7.01 -3.04
CA LEU A 119 -14.09 7.58 -1.93
C LEU A 119 -14.87 8.66 -1.18
N ASP A 120 -15.59 9.53 -1.88
CA ASP A 120 -16.41 10.57 -1.24
C ASP A 120 -17.55 9.96 -0.41
N GLN A 121 -18.20 8.91 -0.91
CA GLN A 121 -19.19 8.14 -0.17
C GLN A 121 -18.59 7.43 1.04
N TRP A 122 -17.42 6.79 0.87
CA TRP A 122 -16.66 6.17 1.95
C TRP A 122 -16.41 7.15 3.10
N LEU A 123 -15.88 8.33 2.78
CA LEU A 123 -15.60 9.36 3.79
C LEU A 123 -16.86 9.90 4.46
N THR A 124 -17.91 10.12 3.68
CA THR A 124 -19.19 10.66 4.19
C THR A 124 -19.90 9.68 5.12
N ASN A 125 -19.81 8.39 4.85
CA ASN A 125 -20.46 7.34 5.64
C ASN A 125 -19.70 6.95 6.91
N GLY A 126 -18.51 7.49 7.17
CA GLY A 126 -17.70 7.18 8.37
C GLY A 126 -16.52 6.24 8.12
N GLY A 127 -16.15 6.02 6.86
CA GLY A 127 -14.92 5.32 6.48
C GLY A 127 -14.88 3.85 6.89
N LEU A 128 -13.70 3.41 7.36
CA LEU A 128 -13.45 2.00 7.70
C LEU A 128 -14.35 1.46 8.81
N GLU A 129 -14.63 2.22 9.85
CA GLU A 129 -15.44 1.76 10.99
C GLU A 129 -16.87 1.40 10.55
N TYR A 130 -17.49 2.26 9.76
CA TYR A 130 -18.80 2.00 9.18
C TYR A 130 -18.76 0.80 8.22
N ALA A 131 -17.75 0.73 7.36
CA ALA A 131 -17.60 -0.33 6.39
C ALA A 131 -17.39 -1.72 7.05
N LEU A 132 -16.59 -1.80 8.12
CA LEU A 132 -16.41 -3.02 8.91
C LEU A 132 -17.73 -3.49 9.55
N THR A 133 -18.49 -2.56 10.13
CA THR A 133 -19.78 -2.85 10.74
C THR A 133 -20.77 -3.42 9.73
N MET A 134 -20.82 -2.80 8.54
CA MET A 134 -21.71 -3.25 7.46
C MET A 134 -21.28 -4.58 6.84
N ALA A 135 -19.97 -4.85 6.78
CA ALA A 135 -19.44 -6.07 6.18
C ALA A 135 -19.53 -7.30 7.09
N GLN A 136 -19.53 -7.10 8.41
CA GLN A 136 -19.45 -8.18 9.39
C GLN A 136 -20.45 -9.35 9.15
N PRO A 137 -21.73 -9.13 8.83
CA PRO A 137 -22.69 -10.22 8.58
C PRO A 137 -22.41 -11.04 7.32
N TYR A 138 -21.55 -10.54 6.44
CA TYR A 138 -21.22 -11.12 5.12
C TYR A 138 -19.84 -11.75 5.07
N LEU A 139 -19.07 -11.64 6.14
CA LEU A 139 -17.76 -12.27 6.25
C LEU A 139 -17.91 -13.72 6.72
N ARG A 140 -17.00 -14.58 6.26
CA ARG A 140 -16.88 -15.95 6.74
C ARG A 140 -16.50 -15.95 8.23
N ASP A 141 -16.95 -16.96 8.97
CA ASP A 141 -16.66 -17.10 10.40
C ASP A 141 -15.15 -17.23 10.70
N ASP A 142 -14.37 -17.75 9.73
CA ASP A 142 -12.92 -17.92 9.80
C ASP A 142 -12.14 -16.77 9.18
N ALA A 143 -12.81 -15.67 8.76
CA ALA A 143 -12.15 -14.52 8.17
C ALA A 143 -11.16 -13.89 9.17
N PRO A 144 -9.91 -13.62 8.76
CA PRO A 144 -8.97 -12.91 9.62
C PRO A 144 -9.45 -11.48 9.87
N ALA A 145 -9.09 -10.88 11.01
CA ALA A 145 -9.37 -9.47 11.24
C ALA A 145 -8.70 -8.60 10.16
N PHE A 146 -9.44 -7.60 9.67
CA PHE A 146 -8.86 -6.63 8.73
C PHE A 146 -7.74 -5.85 9.42
N THR A 147 -6.61 -5.74 8.74
CA THR A 147 -5.48 -4.96 9.20
C THR A 147 -5.35 -3.72 8.34
N GLU A 148 -5.52 -2.56 8.97
CA GLU A 148 -5.40 -1.28 8.30
C GLU A 148 -3.98 -1.08 7.76
N PRO A 149 -3.81 -0.66 6.48
CA PRO A 149 -2.50 -0.37 5.92
C PRO A 149 -1.86 0.83 6.60
N ARG A 150 -0.55 0.77 6.81
CA ARG A 150 0.19 1.89 7.38
C ARG A 150 0.19 3.09 6.43
N PRO A 151 0.17 4.33 6.98
CA PRO A 151 0.29 5.52 6.15
C PRO A 151 1.61 5.49 5.37
N GLN A 152 1.53 5.79 4.08
CA GLN A 152 2.72 5.84 3.22
C GLN A 152 3.59 7.05 3.53
N PHE A 153 2.95 8.17 3.84
CA PHE A 153 3.62 9.42 4.14
C PHE A 153 3.20 9.93 5.52
N VAL A 154 4.18 10.29 6.34
CA VAL A 154 3.97 10.87 7.67
C VAL A 154 4.82 12.13 7.78
N ALA A 155 4.20 13.21 8.24
CA ALA A 155 4.91 14.47 8.46
C ALA A 155 5.92 14.31 9.61
N ALA A 156 7.14 14.76 9.37
CA ALA A 156 8.18 14.87 10.39
C ALA A 156 8.12 16.22 11.09
N THR A 157 8.65 16.27 12.30
CA THR A 157 8.78 17.53 13.06
C THR A 157 9.98 18.31 12.55
N LEU A 158 9.80 19.62 12.32
CA LEU A 158 10.90 20.51 11.93
C LEU A 158 11.97 20.50 13.01
N PRO A 159 13.25 20.28 12.66
CA PRO A 159 14.36 20.41 13.61
C PRO A 159 14.44 21.82 14.17
N PRO A 160 14.68 21.99 15.48
CA PRO A 160 14.66 23.30 16.12
C PRO A 160 15.74 24.26 15.63
N GLU A 161 16.79 23.75 14.99
CA GLU A 161 17.86 24.55 14.39
C GLU A 161 17.51 25.13 13.01
N VAL A 162 16.38 24.75 12.41
CA VAL A 162 15.94 25.21 11.09
C VAL A 162 14.88 26.29 11.26
N ASP A 163 15.17 27.47 10.74
CA ASP A 163 14.20 28.58 10.68
C ASP A 163 13.30 28.41 9.44
N PRO A 164 11.97 28.20 9.59
CA PRO A 164 11.07 28.03 8.47
C PRO A 164 10.92 29.27 7.60
N GLU A 165 11.25 30.48 8.13
CA GLU A 165 11.17 31.75 7.40
C GLU A 165 12.49 32.13 6.70
N ALA A 166 13.53 31.31 6.85
CA ALA A 166 14.81 31.55 6.18
C ALA A 166 14.68 31.41 4.64
N ASP A 167 15.68 31.94 3.93
CA ASP A 167 15.79 31.78 2.49
C ASP A 167 15.71 30.30 2.08
N PRO A 168 14.98 29.95 1.03
CA PRO A 168 14.81 28.56 0.55
C PRO A 168 16.11 27.78 0.39
N GLN A 169 17.18 28.39 -0.10
CA GLN A 169 18.47 27.74 -0.26
C GLN A 169 19.12 27.43 1.08
N THR A 170 19.00 28.33 2.04
CA THR A 170 19.50 28.14 3.41
C THR A 170 18.78 26.96 4.09
N ILE A 171 17.46 26.88 3.96
CA ILE A 171 16.65 25.75 4.47
C ILE A 171 17.12 24.42 3.88
N VAL A 172 17.27 24.37 2.55
CA VAL A 172 17.75 23.15 1.87
C VAL A 172 19.14 22.73 2.33
N GLU A 173 20.05 23.71 2.52
CA GLU A 173 21.41 23.41 3.02
C GLU A 173 21.41 22.88 4.46
N GLN A 174 20.60 23.45 5.33
CA GLN A 174 20.45 23.00 6.72
C GLN A 174 19.82 21.59 6.80
N LEU A 175 18.90 21.26 5.90
CA LEU A 175 18.23 19.96 5.87
C LEU A 175 18.96 18.90 5.03
N ARG A 176 20.00 19.26 4.30
CA ARG A 176 20.81 18.34 3.48
C ARG A 176 21.32 17.11 4.25
N PRO A 177 21.87 17.25 5.47
CA PRO A 177 22.32 16.08 6.25
C PRO A 177 21.19 15.10 6.59
N TYR A 178 19.97 15.58 6.78
CA TYR A 178 18.78 14.77 7.02
C TYR A 178 18.31 14.06 5.76
N LEU A 179 18.33 14.75 4.61
CA LEU A 179 17.96 14.19 3.30
C LEU A 179 18.96 13.13 2.82
N ASN A 180 20.23 13.31 3.11
CA ASN A 180 21.30 12.35 2.78
C ASN A 180 21.36 11.17 3.76
N GLY A 181 20.55 11.17 4.83
CA GLY A 181 20.54 10.10 5.83
C GLY A 181 21.69 10.15 6.85
N GLU A 182 22.51 11.22 6.84
CA GLU A 182 23.62 11.44 7.80
C GLU A 182 23.06 11.77 9.19
N ARG A 183 21.91 12.44 9.24
CA ARG A 183 21.17 12.76 10.45
C ARG A 183 19.76 12.19 10.38
N ARG A 184 19.20 11.86 11.54
CA ARG A 184 17.83 11.39 11.66
C ARG A 184 16.92 12.50 12.13
N ILE A 185 15.67 12.51 11.63
CA ILE A 185 14.63 13.44 12.02
C ILE A 185 13.67 12.81 13.03
N ASN A 186 13.05 13.61 13.87
CA ASN A 186 11.99 13.15 14.76
C ASN A 186 10.65 13.12 13.99
N ALA A 187 9.98 11.98 14.02
CA ALA A 187 8.65 11.82 13.44
C ALA A 187 7.79 10.97 14.36
N ALA A 188 6.70 11.53 14.85
CA ALA A 188 5.76 10.88 15.79
C ALA A 188 6.43 10.28 17.05
N GLY A 189 7.55 10.86 17.51
CA GLY A 189 8.32 10.39 18.68
C GLY A 189 9.43 9.40 18.36
N ASP A 190 9.53 8.95 17.12
CA ASP A 190 10.56 8.02 16.66
C ASP A 190 11.64 8.74 15.83
N SER A 191 12.85 8.16 15.84
CA SER A 191 13.97 8.63 15.02
C SER A 191 13.90 7.97 13.63
N ALA A 192 13.68 8.77 12.59
CA ALA A 192 13.45 8.30 11.22
C ALA A 192 14.40 8.93 10.21
N SER A 193 14.48 8.35 9.01
CA SER A 193 15.17 8.96 7.87
C SER A 193 14.20 9.86 7.11
N LEU A 194 14.62 11.09 6.84
CA LEU A 194 13.83 12.02 6.02
C LEU A 194 13.86 11.55 4.56
N PHE A 195 12.67 11.32 3.99
CA PHE A 195 12.53 10.91 2.61
C PHE A 195 12.48 12.10 1.64
N ALA A 196 11.77 13.15 2.02
CA ALA A 196 11.58 14.32 1.17
C ALA A 196 11.37 15.60 1.98
N LEU A 197 11.76 16.72 1.39
CA LEU A 197 11.39 18.06 1.79
C LEU A 197 10.43 18.62 0.73
N VAL A 198 9.31 19.14 1.19
CA VAL A 198 8.38 19.95 0.40
C VAL A 198 8.49 21.37 0.92
N LEU A 199 9.09 22.25 0.13
CA LEU A 199 9.24 23.68 0.45
C LEU A 199 8.41 24.49 -0.53
N ILE A 200 7.46 25.26 0.00
CA ILE A 200 6.60 26.16 -0.77
C ILE A 200 7.03 27.59 -0.43
N PRO A 201 7.67 28.30 -1.36
CA PRO A 201 8.14 29.67 -1.12
C PRO A 201 6.99 30.65 -0.96
N GLY A 202 7.22 31.75 -0.25
CA GLY A 202 6.19 32.77 0.02
C GLY A 202 5.73 33.56 -1.20
N ASP A 203 6.51 33.54 -2.29
CA ASP A 203 6.24 34.29 -3.55
C ASP A 203 5.53 33.44 -4.62
N VAL A 204 5.17 32.19 -4.31
CA VAL A 204 4.57 31.25 -5.28
C VAL A 204 3.34 31.80 -6.00
N ASN A 205 2.61 32.75 -5.41
CA ASN A 205 1.42 33.35 -5.99
C ASN A 205 1.69 34.63 -6.81
N GLN A 206 2.95 35.07 -6.94
CA GLN A 206 3.28 36.33 -7.64
C GLN A 206 3.56 36.13 -9.13
N ASP A 207 3.72 34.88 -9.59
CA ASP A 207 4.09 34.54 -10.97
C ASP A 207 2.91 33.98 -11.80
N ILE A 208 1.65 34.16 -11.38
CA ILE A 208 0.46 33.70 -12.12
C ILE A 208 -0.33 34.87 -12.70
#